data_b5a60c565ce73cdaee7825dc3467da8c
#
_entry.id   b5a60c565ce73cdaee7825dc3467da8c
#
_cell.length_a   1.000
_cell.length_b   1.000
_cell.length_c   1.000
_cell.angle_alpha   90.00
_cell.angle_beta   90.00
_cell.angle_gamma   90.00
#
_symmetry.space_group_name_H-M   'P 1'
#
loop_
_entity.id
_entity.type
_entity.pdbx_description
1 polymer ?
#
loop_
_entity_poly.entity_id
_entity_poly.type
_entity_poly.pdbx_seq_one_letter_code
_entity_poly.pdbx_strand_id
1 'polypeptide(L)'
;MSLTYKVATVQFEPALCEKERNIARLLELCEQAAVAGAKLIVTPEMGTTGYCWYDRAEVEPFVEKIPGSTTHRFAALARRHGCYVVIGMPEVDDDDIYYNSAVLIGADGIIGRHRKTHPYISEPKWAAAGDLHNQVFETEIGRIALLICMDIHFVETARLMALGGADIICHISNWLAERTPAPYWISRAFENSCYVIESNRWGLERTV
;
A
#
# COMPACT_ATOMS: atom_id res chain seq x y z
N MET A 1 20.59 -19.61 -6.65
CA MET A 1 20.67 -18.66 -7.78
C MET A 1 20.11 -17.34 -7.30
N SER A 2 20.77 -16.21 -7.56
CA SER A 2 20.20 -14.89 -7.23
C SER A 2 19.04 -14.63 -8.20
N LEU A 3 17.82 -14.45 -7.66
CA LEU A 3 16.67 -14.04 -8.45
C LEU A 3 16.81 -12.55 -8.77
N THR A 4 16.91 -12.21 -10.04
CA THR A 4 16.88 -10.82 -10.48
C THR A 4 15.58 -10.56 -11.21
N TYR A 5 14.81 -9.59 -10.76
CA TYR A 5 13.54 -9.18 -11.37
C TYR A 5 13.34 -7.67 -11.27
N LYS A 6 12.45 -7.14 -12.10
CA LYS A 6 12.09 -5.72 -12.07
C LYS A 6 11.02 -5.47 -11.03
N VAL A 7 11.17 -4.34 -10.33
CA VAL A 7 10.16 -3.77 -9.45
C VAL A 7 9.73 -2.42 -10.01
N ALA A 8 8.48 -2.06 -9.84
CA ALA A 8 7.96 -0.75 -10.21
C ALA A 8 7.27 -0.08 -9.03
N THR A 9 7.51 1.20 -8.86
CA THR A 9 6.72 2.09 -7.99
C THR A 9 5.86 2.98 -8.86
N VAL A 10 4.58 3.07 -8.53
CA VAL A 10 3.61 3.91 -9.24
C VAL A 10 3.47 5.22 -8.49
N GLN A 11 3.90 6.31 -9.12
CA GLN A 11 3.67 7.65 -8.62
C GLN A 11 2.60 8.32 -9.45
N PHE A 12 1.50 8.73 -8.83
CA PHE A 12 0.45 9.47 -9.50
C PHE A 12 -0.27 10.38 -8.50
N GLU A 13 -1.11 11.26 -8.99
CA GLU A 13 -1.93 12.16 -8.20
C GLU A 13 -3.35 11.57 -8.10
N PRO A 14 -3.73 10.95 -6.95
CA PRO A 14 -5.10 10.52 -6.73
C PRO A 14 -6.02 11.74 -6.64
N ALA A 15 -7.13 11.71 -7.36
CA ALA A 15 -8.18 12.70 -7.21
C ALA A 15 -9.08 12.30 -6.03
N LEU A 16 -9.19 13.17 -5.02
CA LEU A 16 -10.03 12.93 -3.84
C LEU A 16 -11.49 12.70 -4.25
N CYS A 17 -12.13 11.68 -3.68
CA CYS A 17 -13.52 11.26 -3.96
C CYS A 17 -13.76 10.71 -5.38
N GLU A 18 -12.75 10.52 -6.19
CA GLU A 18 -12.87 10.06 -7.58
C GLU A 18 -12.45 8.57 -7.71
N LYS A 19 -13.04 7.68 -6.89
CA LYS A 19 -12.61 6.29 -6.76
C LYS A 19 -12.45 5.55 -8.09
N GLU A 20 -13.47 5.55 -8.94
CA GLU A 20 -13.44 4.82 -10.20
C GLU A 20 -12.40 5.37 -11.18
N ARG A 21 -12.22 6.69 -11.21
CA ARG A 21 -11.18 7.35 -12.00
C ARG A 21 -9.78 6.95 -11.51
N ASN A 22 -9.57 6.97 -10.21
CA ASN A 22 -8.29 6.59 -9.60
C ASN A 22 -7.96 5.13 -9.89
N ILE A 23 -8.92 4.22 -9.68
CA ILE A 23 -8.73 2.79 -9.94
C ILE A 23 -8.42 2.55 -11.43
N ALA A 24 -9.15 3.18 -12.35
CA ALA A 24 -8.88 3.06 -13.78
C ALA A 24 -7.46 3.52 -14.12
N ARG A 25 -7.03 4.65 -13.56
CA ARG A 25 -5.67 5.17 -13.79
C ARG A 25 -4.58 4.29 -13.16
N LEU A 26 -4.81 3.77 -11.96
CA LEU A 26 -3.90 2.83 -11.31
C LEU A 26 -3.75 1.54 -12.12
N LEU A 27 -4.86 0.97 -12.61
CA LEU A 27 -4.83 -0.22 -13.46
C LEU A 27 -4.02 0.03 -14.75
N GLU A 28 -4.21 1.18 -15.39
CA GLU A 28 -3.43 1.56 -16.58
C GLU A 28 -1.92 1.64 -16.28
N LEU A 29 -1.53 2.31 -15.19
CA LEU A 29 -0.12 2.43 -14.79
C LEU A 29 0.48 1.08 -14.39
N CYS A 30 -0.27 0.25 -13.66
CA CYS A 30 0.15 -1.10 -13.31
C CYS A 30 0.30 -1.98 -14.56
N GLU A 31 -0.62 -1.86 -15.54
CA GLU A 31 -0.50 -2.55 -16.82
C GLU A 31 0.77 -2.16 -17.57
N GLN A 32 1.09 -0.86 -17.63
CA GLN A 32 2.32 -0.37 -18.25
C GLN A 32 3.57 -0.95 -17.56
N ALA A 33 3.58 -0.97 -16.22
CA ALA A 33 4.67 -1.54 -15.43
C ALA A 33 4.83 -3.05 -15.68
N ALA A 34 3.71 -3.79 -15.70
CA ALA A 34 3.70 -5.22 -15.94
C ALA A 34 4.18 -5.57 -17.37
N VAL A 35 3.73 -4.84 -18.39
CA VAL A 35 4.20 -4.97 -19.76
C VAL A 35 5.71 -4.69 -19.88
N ALA A 36 6.23 -3.74 -19.09
CA ALA A 36 7.67 -3.47 -19.00
C ALA A 36 8.45 -4.56 -18.25
N GLY A 37 7.76 -5.59 -17.73
CA GLY A 37 8.32 -6.77 -17.10
C GLY A 37 8.49 -6.67 -15.58
N ALA A 38 7.80 -5.74 -14.91
CA ALA A 38 7.79 -5.66 -13.46
C ALA A 38 7.09 -6.89 -12.85
N LYS A 39 7.73 -7.51 -11.86
CA LYS A 39 7.20 -8.64 -11.09
C LYS A 39 6.55 -8.21 -9.79
N LEU A 40 6.91 -7.05 -9.28
CA LEU A 40 6.30 -6.42 -8.12
C LEU A 40 5.98 -4.97 -8.48
N ILE A 41 4.74 -4.55 -8.26
CA ILE A 41 4.26 -3.20 -8.56
C ILE A 41 3.64 -2.65 -7.28
N VAL A 42 4.15 -1.51 -6.82
CA VAL A 42 3.70 -0.88 -5.56
C VAL A 42 3.04 0.46 -5.86
N THR A 43 1.82 0.65 -5.40
CA THR A 43 1.04 1.88 -5.58
C THR A 43 0.96 2.69 -4.30
N PRO A 44 0.61 3.99 -4.33
CA PRO A 44 0.58 4.83 -3.12
C PRO A 44 -0.50 4.44 -2.11
N GLU A 45 -0.29 4.87 -0.86
CA GLU A 45 -1.30 4.90 0.20
C GLU A 45 -2.56 5.62 -0.29
N MET A 46 -3.73 5.03 0.01
CA MET A 46 -5.04 5.59 -0.38
C MET A 46 -5.14 5.95 -1.87
N GLY A 47 -4.33 5.30 -2.70
CA GLY A 47 -4.26 5.57 -4.13
C GLY A 47 -5.59 5.38 -4.86
N THR A 48 -6.49 4.57 -4.31
CA THR A 48 -7.80 4.32 -4.90
C THR A 48 -8.80 5.46 -4.70
N THR A 49 -8.59 6.35 -3.71
CA THR A 49 -9.64 7.30 -3.28
C THR A 49 -9.14 8.71 -3.00
N GLY A 50 -7.84 8.89 -2.77
CA GLY A 50 -7.29 10.05 -2.10
C GLY A 50 -7.26 9.86 -0.58
N TYR A 51 -6.62 10.79 0.14
CA TYR A 51 -6.23 10.61 1.54
C TYR A 51 -6.89 11.60 2.50
N CYS A 52 -7.08 12.87 2.08
CA CYS A 52 -7.45 13.97 2.99
C CYS A 52 -8.95 13.98 3.30
N TRP A 53 -9.41 13.06 4.13
CA TRP A 53 -10.79 12.96 4.60
C TRP A 53 -11.02 13.80 5.85
N TYR A 54 -12.15 14.51 5.93
CA TYR A 54 -12.52 15.27 7.12
C TYR A 54 -13.07 14.41 8.24
N ASP A 55 -13.87 13.40 7.89
CA ASP A 55 -14.51 12.52 8.84
C ASP A 55 -14.95 11.18 8.19
N ARG A 56 -15.59 10.34 9.00
CA ARG A 56 -16.12 9.05 8.58
C ARG A 56 -17.21 9.16 7.51
N ALA A 57 -18.12 10.15 7.62
CA ALA A 57 -19.24 10.28 6.70
C ALA A 57 -18.76 10.58 5.28
N GLU A 58 -17.66 11.33 5.16
CA GLU A 58 -17.10 11.67 3.86
C GLU A 58 -16.43 10.46 3.16
N VAL A 59 -15.77 9.58 3.91
CA VAL A 59 -15.10 8.40 3.34
C VAL A 59 -16.04 7.23 3.12
N GLU A 60 -17.17 7.17 3.83
CA GLU A 60 -18.14 6.06 3.82
C GLU A 60 -18.53 5.58 2.40
N PRO A 61 -18.80 6.45 1.40
CA PRO A 61 -19.15 5.99 0.06
C PRO A 61 -18.04 5.24 -0.68
N PHE A 62 -16.81 5.29 -0.17
CA PHE A 62 -15.61 4.82 -0.87
C PHE A 62 -14.96 3.60 -0.20
N VAL A 63 -15.35 3.27 1.04
CA VAL A 63 -14.81 2.08 1.72
C VAL A 63 -15.31 0.80 1.06
N GLU A 64 -14.48 -0.24 1.12
CA GLU A 64 -14.83 -1.58 0.63
C GLU A 64 -14.37 -2.65 1.61
N LYS A 65 -15.11 -3.76 1.65
CA LYS A 65 -14.62 -5.00 2.25
C LYS A 65 -13.46 -5.56 1.43
N ILE A 66 -12.55 -6.24 2.09
CA ILE A 66 -11.45 -6.96 1.46
C ILE A 66 -11.66 -8.47 1.74
N PRO A 67 -11.90 -9.29 0.68
CA PRO A 67 -11.93 -8.98 -0.75
C PRO A 67 -13.15 -8.18 -1.20
N GLY A 68 -12.99 -7.40 -2.29
CA GLY A 68 -14.04 -6.57 -2.88
C GLY A 68 -13.79 -6.29 -4.35
N SER A 69 -14.60 -5.42 -4.95
CA SER A 69 -14.54 -5.09 -6.38
C SER A 69 -13.16 -4.60 -6.81
N THR A 70 -12.57 -3.69 -6.03
CA THR A 70 -11.24 -3.14 -6.32
C THR A 70 -10.18 -4.24 -6.34
N THR A 71 -10.11 -5.07 -5.31
CA THR A 71 -9.10 -6.13 -5.22
C THR A 71 -9.26 -7.18 -6.32
N HIS A 72 -10.48 -7.49 -6.75
CA HIS A 72 -10.73 -8.41 -7.86
C HIS A 72 -10.20 -7.87 -9.20
N ARG A 73 -10.32 -6.55 -9.45
CA ARG A 73 -9.79 -5.92 -10.68
C ARG A 73 -8.27 -6.00 -10.73
N PHE A 74 -7.58 -5.74 -9.62
CA PHE A 74 -6.12 -5.88 -9.55
C PHE A 74 -5.66 -7.34 -9.61
N ALA A 75 -6.42 -8.27 -9.04
CA ALA A 75 -6.14 -9.71 -9.16
C ALA A 75 -6.23 -10.20 -10.62
N ALA A 76 -7.18 -9.68 -11.40
CA ALA A 76 -7.28 -9.97 -12.82
C ALA A 76 -6.05 -9.49 -13.60
N LEU A 77 -5.52 -8.29 -13.27
CA LEU A 77 -4.28 -7.78 -13.84
C LEU A 77 -3.08 -8.64 -13.41
N ALA A 78 -2.94 -8.93 -12.12
CA ALA A 78 -1.86 -9.74 -11.57
C ALA A 78 -1.81 -11.13 -12.24
N ARG A 79 -2.96 -11.77 -12.41
CA ARG A 79 -3.08 -13.08 -13.10
C ARG A 79 -2.65 -13.00 -14.56
N ARG A 80 -3.09 -11.98 -15.30
CA ARG A 80 -2.77 -11.81 -16.72
C ARG A 80 -1.27 -11.67 -16.97
N HIS A 81 -0.55 -11.00 -16.06
CA HIS A 81 0.86 -10.70 -16.23
C HIS A 81 1.81 -11.55 -15.37
N GLY A 82 1.28 -12.40 -14.49
CA GLY A 82 2.10 -13.18 -13.55
C GLY A 82 2.97 -12.28 -12.67
N CYS A 83 2.36 -11.27 -12.05
CA CYS A 83 3.01 -10.28 -11.20
C CYS A 83 2.28 -10.11 -9.87
N TYR A 84 2.90 -9.38 -8.95
CA TYR A 84 2.34 -9.00 -7.66
C TYR A 84 2.06 -7.49 -7.66
N VAL A 85 0.94 -7.09 -7.06
CA VAL A 85 0.56 -5.69 -6.93
C VAL A 85 0.24 -5.37 -5.48
N VAL A 86 0.77 -4.25 -4.97
CA VAL A 86 0.41 -3.68 -3.68
C VAL A 86 -0.43 -2.44 -3.92
N ILE A 87 -1.64 -2.39 -3.35
CA ILE A 87 -2.55 -1.25 -3.45
C ILE A 87 -2.89 -0.68 -2.08
N GLY A 88 -3.13 0.64 -2.01
CA GLY A 88 -3.63 1.35 -0.82
C GLY A 88 -5.09 1.76 -0.99
N MET A 89 -5.95 1.42 -0.01
CA MET A 89 -7.39 1.68 -0.08
C MET A 89 -8.04 1.79 1.31
N PRO A 90 -9.17 2.50 1.44
CA PRO A 90 -9.98 2.47 2.64
C PRO A 90 -10.75 1.15 2.71
N GLU A 91 -10.61 0.45 3.83
CA GLU A 91 -11.26 -0.81 4.13
C GLU A 91 -12.41 -0.60 5.13
N VAL A 92 -13.48 -1.39 4.99
CA VAL A 92 -14.47 -1.62 6.05
C VAL A 92 -14.49 -3.11 6.39
N ASP A 93 -14.50 -3.44 7.68
CA ASP A 93 -14.63 -4.83 8.13
C ASP A 93 -16.10 -5.25 8.39
N ASP A 94 -16.28 -6.43 8.96
CA ASP A 94 -17.63 -6.96 9.25
C ASP A 94 -18.30 -6.29 10.45
N ASP A 95 -17.53 -5.62 11.30
CA ASP A 95 -18.01 -4.86 12.46
C ASP A 95 -18.22 -3.37 12.14
N ASP A 96 -18.22 -3.01 10.85
CA ASP A 96 -18.36 -1.64 10.35
C ASP A 96 -17.23 -0.70 10.82
N ILE A 97 -16.04 -1.23 11.10
CA ILE A 97 -14.85 -0.44 11.43
C ILE A 97 -14.07 -0.14 10.16
N TYR A 98 -13.60 1.11 10.01
CA TYR A 98 -12.85 1.55 8.84
C TYR A 98 -11.36 1.57 9.14
N TYR A 99 -10.56 1.19 8.13
CA TYR A 99 -9.10 1.15 8.21
C TYR A 99 -8.46 1.73 6.94
N ASN A 100 -7.27 2.28 7.11
CA ASN A 100 -6.35 2.55 6.02
C ASN A 100 -5.54 1.27 5.76
N SER A 101 -5.73 0.65 4.60
CA SER A 101 -5.21 -0.69 4.33
C SER A 101 -4.34 -0.77 3.09
N ALA A 102 -3.26 -1.56 3.19
CA ALA A 102 -2.43 -2.01 2.09
C ALA A 102 -2.74 -3.49 1.80
N VAL A 103 -2.90 -3.83 0.52
CA VAL A 103 -3.25 -5.20 0.09
C VAL A 103 -2.22 -5.71 -0.90
N LEU A 104 -1.62 -6.86 -0.61
CA LEU A 104 -0.77 -7.61 -1.53
C LEU A 104 -1.61 -8.59 -2.34
N ILE A 105 -1.55 -8.47 -3.64
CA ILE A 105 -2.38 -9.23 -4.60
C ILE A 105 -1.45 -9.95 -5.58
N GLY A 106 -1.71 -11.22 -5.80
CA GLY A 106 -1.03 -12.06 -6.79
C GLY A 106 -2.00 -12.65 -7.81
N ALA A 107 -1.53 -13.59 -8.60
CA ALA A 107 -2.30 -14.25 -9.67
C ALA A 107 -3.56 -14.98 -9.15
N ASP A 108 -3.49 -15.55 -7.95
CA ASP A 108 -4.58 -16.30 -7.34
C ASP A 108 -5.50 -15.45 -6.46
N GLY A 109 -5.23 -14.15 -6.36
CA GLY A 109 -6.00 -13.20 -5.57
C GLY A 109 -5.19 -12.55 -4.46
N ILE A 110 -5.85 -12.24 -3.35
CA ILE A 110 -5.23 -11.60 -2.19
C ILE A 110 -4.31 -12.60 -1.49
N ILE A 111 -3.05 -12.20 -1.28
CA ILE A 111 -2.05 -12.95 -0.51
C ILE A 111 -2.10 -12.50 0.94
N GLY A 112 -2.25 -11.20 1.16
CA GLY A 112 -2.34 -10.64 2.49
C GLY A 112 -2.69 -9.16 2.49
N ARG A 113 -2.92 -8.63 3.69
CA ARG A 113 -3.19 -7.21 3.90
C ARG A 113 -2.56 -6.73 5.20
N HIS A 114 -2.32 -5.44 5.25
CA HIS A 114 -1.89 -4.72 6.44
C HIS A 114 -2.82 -3.55 6.67
N ARG A 115 -3.32 -3.38 7.88
CA ARG A 115 -4.05 -2.20 8.35
C ARG A 115 -3.08 -1.27 9.05
N LYS A 116 -3.03 -0.01 8.69
CA LYS A 116 -2.11 0.97 9.25
C LYS A 116 -2.18 0.99 10.77
N THR A 117 -1.08 0.64 11.42
CA THR A 117 -1.02 0.53 12.90
C THR A 117 -0.84 1.87 13.58
N HIS A 118 -0.28 2.86 12.86
CA HIS A 118 -0.01 4.20 13.38
C HIS A 118 -0.76 5.26 12.54
N PRO A 119 -2.07 5.46 12.78
CA PRO A 119 -2.84 6.50 12.10
C PRO A 119 -2.20 7.88 12.29
N TYR A 120 -2.10 8.66 11.19
CA TYR A 120 -1.62 10.03 11.25
C TYR A 120 -2.69 10.96 11.82
N ILE A 121 -2.32 12.15 12.25
CA ILE A 121 -3.11 13.12 13.03
C ILE A 121 -4.61 13.22 12.68
N SER A 122 -4.96 13.20 11.38
CA SER A 122 -6.34 13.34 10.92
C SER A 122 -7.07 11.99 10.76
N GLU A 123 -6.35 10.89 10.64
CA GLU A 123 -6.94 9.57 10.35
C GLU A 123 -7.87 9.04 11.45
N PRO A 124 -7.62 9.28 12.77
CA PRO A 124 -8.54 8.83 13.82
C PRO A 124 -9.96 9.40 13.72
N LYS A 125 -10.21 10.39 12.86
CA LYS A 125 -11.55 10.90 12.57
C LYS A 125 -12.38 9.95 11.70
N TRP A 126 -11.72 9.05 10.98
CA TRP A 126 -12.39 8.15 10.04
C TRP A 126 -11.90 6.70 10.09
N ALA A 127 -10.65 6.44 10.49
CA ALA A 127 -10.05 5.12 10.54
C ALA A 127 -9.59 4.75 11.95
N ALA A 128 -9.76 3.49 12.31
CA ALA A 128 -9.17 2.89 13.49
C ALA A 128 -7.69 2.53 13.25
N ALA A 129 -6.94 2.38 14.34
CA ALA A 129 -5.61 1.77 14.29
C ALA A 129 -5.74 0.29 13.89
N GLY A 130 -4.78 -0.18 13.09
CA GLY A 130 -4.76 -1.56 12.62
C GLY A 130 -4.64 -2.57 13.76
N ASP A 131 -5.39 -3.64 13.65
CA ASP A 131 -5.54 -4.72 14.62
C ASP A 131 -4.88 -6.04 14.15
N LEU A 132 -4.37 -6.04 12.91
CA LEU A 132 -3.67 -7.19 12.36
C LEU A 132 -2.24 -7.24 12.92
N HIS A 133 -1.79 -8.44 13.28
CA HIS A 133 -0.39 -8.64 13.64
C HIS A 133 0.52 -8.33 12.46
N ASN A 134 1.75 -7.90 12.75
CA ASN A 134 2.77 -7.75 11.74
C ASN A 134 2.98 -9.07 11.00
N GLN A 135 2.71 -9.09 9.70
CA GLN A 135 2.74 -10.29 8.88
C GLN A 135 3.75 -10.17 7.75
N VAL A 136 4.37 -11.30 7.45
CA VAL A 136 5.25 -11.47 6.30
C VAL A 136 4.63 -12.51 5.40
N PHE A 137 4.52 -12.21 4.12
CA PHE A 137 3.81 -13.03 3.15
C PHE A 137 4.80 -13.70 2.22
N GLU A 138 4.72 -15.04 2.13
CA GLU A 138 5.52 -15.83 1.21
C GLU A 138 5.08 -15.63 -0.24
N THR A 139 6.02 -15.36 -1.14
CA THR A 139 5.80 -15.28 -2.58
C THR A 139 6.94 -15.93 -3.34
N GLU A 140 6.75 -16.17 -4.63
CA GLU A 140 7.82 -16.72 -5.50
C GLU A 140 9.01 -15.76 -5.69
N ILE A 141 8.81 -14.47 -5.40
CA ILE A 141 9.84 -13.42 -5.57
C ILE A 141 10.50 -13.02 -4.25
N GLY A 142 10.14 -13.67 -3.15
CA GLY A 142 10.65 -13.39 -1.80
C GLY A 142 9.53 -13.17 -0.79
N ARG A 143 9.92 -12.97 0.44
CA ARG A 143 9.01 -12.72 1.56
C ARG A 143 8.72 -11.23 1.68
N ILE A 144 7.46 -10.86 1.50
CA ILE A 144 7.02 -9.47 1.42
C ILE A 144 6.28 -9.07 2.68
N ALA A 145 6.64 -7.93 3.25
CA ALA A 145 5.90 -7.24 4.30
C ALA A 145 5.32 -5.92 3.78
N LEU A 146 4.26 -5.43 4.43
CA LEU A 146 3.59 -4.19 4.09
C LEU A 146 3.67 -3.21 5.25
N LEU A 147 3.98 -1.94 4.97
CA LEU A 147 3.88 -0.82 5.90
C LEU A 147 3.20 0.37 5.21
N ILE A 148 2.54 1.21 6.01
CA ILE A 148 1.81 2.37 5.50
C ILE A 148 2.32 3.64 6.19
N CYS A 149 2.92 4.54 5.42
CA CYS A 149 3.24 5.92 5.76
C CYS A 149 3.87 6.06 7.18
N MET A 150 3.09 6.50 8.16
CA MET A 150 3.53 6.75 9.54
C MET A 150 4.12 5.52 10.23
N ASP A 151 3.77 4.31 9.80
CA ASP A 151 4.31 3.07 10.39
C ASP A 151 5.84 3.03 10.36
N ILE A 152 6.47 3.52 9.28
CA ILE A 152 7.93 3.44 9.12
C ILE A 152 8.72 4.38 10.07
N HIS A 153 8.05 5.34 10.70
CA HIS A 153 8.67 6.20 11.71
C HIS A 153 9.10 5.42 12.95
N PHE A 154 8.32 4.41 13.29
CA PHE A 154 8.58 3.55 14.44
C PHE A 154 9.54 2.45 14.03
N VAL A 155 10.74 2.44 14.65
CA VAL A 155 11.79 1.46 14.32
C VAL A 155 11.32 0.03 14.52
N GLU A 156 10.42 -0.17 15.46
CA GLU A 156 9.86 -1.46 15.84
C GLU A 156 9.10 -2.12 14.69
N THR A 157 8.36 -1.35 13.88
CA THR A 157 7.54 -1.91 12.80
C THR A 157 8.40 -2.60 11.75
N ALA A 158 9.38 -1.90 11.21
CA ALA A 158 10.30 -2.48 10.23
C ALA A 158 11.15 -3.61 10.83
N ARG A 159 11.55 -3.47 12.13
CA ARG A 159 12.29 -4.51 12.85
C ARG A 159 11.46 -5.78 13.00
N LEU A 160 10.20 -5.69 13.36
CA LEU A 160 9.31 -6.85 13.50
C LEU A 160 9.11 -7.55 12.15
N MET A 161 8.97 -6.81 11.06
CA MET A 161 8.91 -7.39 9.71
C MET A 161 10.19 -8.15 9.35
N ALA A 162 11.35 -7.56 9.62
CA ALA A 162 12.64 -8.20 9.35
C ALA A 162 12.86 -9.44 10.22
N LEU A 163 12.51 -9.40 11.50
CA LEU A 163 12.57 -10.56 12.40
C LEU A 163 11.57 -11.67 11.98
N GLY A 164 10.43 -11.29 11.40
CA GLY A 164 9.49 -12.19 10.73
C GLY A 164 10.02 -12.79 9.44
N GLY A 165 11.19 -12.34 9.00
CA GLY A 165 11.90 -12.87 7.85
C GLY A 165 11.61 -12.15 6.52
N ALA A 166 11.11 -10.92 6.55
CA ALA A 166 10.87 -10.15 5.33
C ALA A 166 12.17 -9.91 4.54
N ASP A 167 12.15 -10.22 3.27
CA ASP A 167 13.20 -9.86 2.30
C ASP A 167 12.94 -8.47 1.74
N ILE A 168 11.65 -8.11 1.59
CA ILE A 168 11.17 -6.87 1.01
C ILE A 168 10.08 -6.27 1.90
N ILE A 169 10.20 -4.98 2.20
CA ILE A 169 9.15 -4.18 2.83
C ILE A 169 8.59 -3.26 1.74
N CYS A 170 7.34 -3.47 1.35
CA CYS A 170 6.60 -2.53 0.51
C CYS A 170 5.99 -1.46 1.41
N HIS A 171 6.49 -0.24 1.26
CA HIS A 171 6.02 0.92 2.00
C HIS A 171 5.23 1.83 1.07
N ILE A 172 3.96 2.00 1.36
CA ILE A 172 3.08 2.88 0.61
C ILE A 172 2.79 4.13 1.42
N SER A 173 2.83 5.31 0.79
CA SER A 173 2.63 6.55 1.53
C SER A 173 1.88 7.63 0.76
N ASN A 174 1.29 8.53 1.54
CA ASN A 174 0.77 9.83 1.14
C ASN A 174 1.43 10.87 2.04
N TRP A 175 2.70 11.14 1.76
CA TRP A 175 3.49 12.02 2.58
C TRP A 175 3.16 13.47 2.30
N LEU A 176 2.76 14.19 3.32
CA LEU A 176 2.29 15.57 3.21
C LEU A 176 3.41 16.61 3.31
N ALA A 177 4.63 16.20 3.69
CA ALA A 177 5.74 17.11 3.87
C ALA A 177 6.43 17.43 2.53
N GLU A 178 6.88 18.65 2.36
CA GLU A 178 7.65 19.11 1.20
C GLU A 178 8.99 18.36 1.04
N ARG A 179 9.53 17.81 2.12
CA ARG A 179 10.75 17.01 2.12
C ARG A 179 10.44 15.56 2.36
N THR A 180 10.88 14.72 1.45
CA THR A 180 10.75 13.27 1.60
C THR A 180 11.51 12.80 2.85
N PRO A 181 10.96 11.86 3.63
CA PRO A 181 11.62 11.25 4.78
C PRO A 181 12.62 10.16 4.35
N ALA A 182 13.33 10.38 3.25
CA ALA A 182 14.32 9.42 2.73
C ALA A 182 15.29 8.86 3.80
N PRO A 183 15.75 9.63 4.80
CA PRO A 183 16.56 9.08 5.88
C PRO A 183 15.90 7.92 6.64
N TYR A 184 14.59 7.93 6.84
CA TYR A 184 13.88 6.83 7.50
C TYR A 184 13.95 5.56 6.66
N TRP A 185 13.61 5.64 5.38
CA TRP A 185 13.59 4.46 4.49
C TRP A 185 14.98 3.83 4.37
N ILE A 186 16.01 4.66 4.17
CA ILE A 186 17.39 4.21 4.06
C ILE A 186 17.83 3.52 5.35
N SER A 187 17.54 4.13 6.51
CA SER A 187 17.88 3.55 7.81
C SER A 187 17.18 2.22 8.02
N ARG A 188 15.87 2.13 7.73
CA ARG A 188 15.11 0.89 7.88
C ARG A 188 15.62 -0.23 6.98
N ALA A 189 15.98 0.08 5.73
CA ALA A 189 16.57 -0.90 4.83
C ALA A 189 17.94 -1.39 5.34
N PHE A 190 18.81 -0.46 5.74
CA PHE A 190 20.16 -0.76 6.17
C PHE A 190 20.21 -1.56 7.48
N GLU A 191 19.55 -1.08 8.54
CA GLU A 191 19.58 -1.71 9.87
C GLU A 191 18.88 -3.07 9.94
N ASN A 192 17.98 -3.35 8.97
CA ASN A 192 17.21 -4.59 8.89
C ASN A 192 17.70 -5.53 7.78
N SER A 193 18.67 -5.10 6.97
CA SER A 193 19.22 -5.88 5.85
C SER A 193 18.14 -6.40 4.90
N CYS A 194 17.12 -5.58 4.61
CA CYS A 194 16.04 -5.88 3.68
C CYS A 194 15.88 -4.75 2.65
N TYR A 195 15.20 -5.07 1.55
CA TYR A 195 14.83 -4.04 0.58
C TYR A 195 13.61 -3.28 1.09
N VAL A 196 13.63 -1.96 0.93
CA VAL A 196 12.44 -1.11 1.13
C VAL A 196 12.04 -0.54 -0.23
N ILE A 197 10.82 -0.85 -0.66
CA ILE A 197 10.23 -0.34 -1.90
C ILE A 197 9.21 0.72 -1.52
N GLU A 198 9.53 1.97 -1.84
CA GLU A 198 8.69 3.12 -1.49
C GLU A 198 7.83 3.56 -2.65
N SER A 199 6.53 3.76 -2.40
CA SER A 199 5.61 4.38 -3.34
C SER A 199 4.83 5.49 -2.66
N ASN A 200 5.14 6.73 -3.03
CA ASN A 200 4.46 7.93 -2.54
C ASN A 200 3.63 8.56 -3.66
N ARG A 201 2.55 9.21 -3.31
CA ARG A 201 1.80 10.05 -4.25
C ARG A 201 2.56 11.34 -4.58
N TRP A 202 2.14 12.05 -5.62
CA TRP A 202 2.49 13.45 -5.88
C TRP A 202 1.23 14.28 -6.10
N GLY A 203 1.39 15.59 -6.24
CA GLY A 203 0.28 16.52 -6.48
C GLY A 203 -0.33 17.08 -5.20
N LEU A 204 -1.30 17.95 -5.38
CA LEU A 204 -2.00 18.65 -4.31
C LEU A 204 -3.32 17.94 -4.00
N GLU A 205 -3.59 17.77 -2.72
CA GLU A 205 -4.91 17.46 -2.19
C GLU A 205 -5.39 18.63 -1.33
N ARG A 206 -6.48 18.48 -0.58
CA ARG A 206 -6.89 19.51 0.37
C ARG A 206 -5.73 19.93 1.25
N THR A 207 -5.52 21.22 1.39
CA THR A 207 -4.64 21.76 2.44
C THR A 207 -5.34 21.55 3.78
N VAL A 208 -4.78 20.70 4.60
CA VAL A 208 -5.23 20.43 5.98
C VAL A 208 -4.29 21.12 6.95
#